data_23d97d8201b66fe7481e35a89c220967
#
_entry.id   23d97d8201b66fe7481e35a89c220967
#
_cell.length_a   1.000
_cell.length_b   1.000
_cell.length_c   1.000
_cell.angle_alpha   90.00
_cell.angle_beta   90.00
_cell.angle_gamma   90.00
#
_symmetry.space_group_name_H-M   'P 1'
#
loop_
_entity.id
_entity.type
_entity.pdbx_description
1 polymer ?
#
loop_
_entity_poly.entity_id
_entity_poly.type
_entity_poly.pdbx_seq_one_letter_code
_entity_poly.pdbx_strand_id
1 'polypeptide(L)'
;MANSTSARRQAAQDRPERTGRANYLVAVSSRRTSSGTVPTLKVKRLSDDRVIYPFRGHADMPFFASAQEAEQYAQTYGLQLVDGDIAVPE
;
A
#
# COMPACT_ATOMS: atom_id res chain seq x y z
N MET A 1 -13.60 -10.14 33.05
CA MET A 1 -13.30 -10.21 32.60
C MET A 1 -12.71 -10.10 32.28
N ALA A 2 -12.50 -10.12 32.10
CA ALA A 2 -12.01 -10.11 31.45
C ALA A 2 -11.66 -10.26 31.02
N ASN A 3 -11.53 -10.28 30.72
CA ASN A 3 -11.14 -10.39 30.03
C ASN A 3 -10.98 -10.24 29.52
N SER A 4 -11.12 -10.21 29.35
CA SER A 4 -10.85 -10.05 28.63
C SER A 4 -10.41 -9.45 28.39
N THR A 5 -10.46 -9.01 28.16
CA THR A 5 -9.84 -8.43 27.76
C THR A 5 -8.79 -8.41 27.75
N SER A 6 -8.50 -8.44 28.12
CA SER A 6 -7.34 -8.60 28.00
C SER A 6 -6.93 -9.54 27.34
N ALA A 7 -7.44 -10.27 27.20
CA ALA A 7 -7.03 -11.22 26.46
C ALA A 7 -7.15 -10.94 25.18
N ARG A 8 -7.59 -10.38 24.77
CA ARG A 8 -7.57 -10.22 23.60
C ARG A 8 -6.83 -9.37 23.26
N ARG A 9 -6.50 -8.82 23.64
CA ARG A 9 -5.72 -8.12 23.20
C ARG A 9 -4.62 -8.57 23.28
N GLN A 10 -4.47 -9.28 23.69
CA GLN A 10 -3.40 -9.78 23.65
C GLN A 10 -3.11 -10.32 22.61
N ALA A 11 -3.95 -10.72 22.09
CA ALA A 11 -3.63 -11.20 20.93
C ALA A 11 -3.02 -10.18 20.19
N ALA A 12 -3.38 -9.03 20.38
CA ALA A 12 -2.81 -8.16 19.57
C ALA A 12 -1.43 -8.02 19.79
N GLN A 13 -0.99 -8.12 20.88
CA GLN A 13 0.31 -7.95 21.02
C GLN A 13 0.99 -8.99 20.76
N ASP A 14 0.48 -9.94 20.85
CA ASP A 14 1.09 -10.96 20.42
C ASP A 14 0.73 -11.15 19.18
N ARG A 15 0.43 -10.22 18.41
CA ARG A 15 0.13 -10.36 17.17
C ARG A 15 1.13 -10.99 16.43
N PRO A 16 0.81 -11.83 15.59
CA PRO A 16 1.77 -12.51 14.76
C PRO A 16 2.37 -11.56 13.83
N GLU A 17 3.51 -11.92 13.29
CA GLU A 17 4.12 -11.16 12.33
C GLU A 17 3.22 -10.96 11.19
N ARG A 18 3.21 -9.81 10.56
CA ARG A 18 2.50 -9.58 9.32
C ARG A 18 3.19 -10.27 8.21
N THR A 19 2.46 -11.03 7.40
CA THR A 19 3.03 -11.73 6.28
C THR A 19 2.22 -11.41 5.05
N GLY A 20 2.78 -11.66 3.88
CA GLY A 20 2.11 -11.42 2.63
C GLY A 20 1.74 -9.97 2.50
N ARG A 21 0.62 -9.71 1.88
CA ARG A 21 0.19 -8.34 1.65
C ARG A 21 -0.04 -7.57 2.94
N ALA A 22 -0.32 -8.25 4.03
CA ALA A 22 -0.56 -7.57 5.31
C ALA A 22 0.68 -6.87 5.83
N ASN A 23 1.86 -7.20 5.31
CA ASN A 23 3.09 -6.55 5.71
C ASN A 23 3.33 -5.26 4.92
N TYR A 24 2.36 -4.78 4.17
CA TYR A 24 2.56 -3.61 3.33
C TYR A 24 1.46 -2.58 3.54
N LEU A 25 1.84 -1.33 3.41
CA LEU A 25 0.90 -0.23 3.37
C LEU A 25 0.78 0.20 1.93
N VAL A 26 -0.44 0.25 1.40
CA VAL A 26 -0.69 0.74 0.06
C VAL A 26 -1.62 1.93 0.20
N ALA A 27 -1.09 3.13 0.04
CA ALA A 27 -1.86 4.36 0.18
C ALA A 27 -2.17 4.90 -1.21
N VAL A 28 -3.43 5.04 -1.52
CA VAL A 28 -3.90 5.37 -2.84
C VAL A 28 -4.73 6.64 -2.78
N SER A 29 -4.49 7.55 -3.70
CA SER A 29 -5.30 8.75 -3.83
C SER A 29 -5.18 9.26 -5.27
N SER A 30 -5.60 10.48 -5.52
CA SER A 30 -5.48 11.06 -6.85
C SER A 30 -5.37 12.55 -6.70
N ARG A 31 -4.90 13.20 -7.77
CA ARG A 31 -4.72 14.64 -7.78
C ARG A 31 -5.18 15.18 -9.13
N ARG A 32 -6.02 16.20 -9.11
CA ARG A 32 -6.50 16.82 -10.34
C ARG A 32 -5.45 17.75 -10.89
N THR A 33 -5.19 17.71 -12.17
CA THR A 33 -4.27 18.64 -12.84
C THR A 33 -4.96 19.18 -14.07
N SER A 34 -4.32 20.12 -14.73
CA SER A 34 -4.87 20.69 -15.96
C SER A 34 -4.90 19.66 -17.09
N SER A 35 -4.10 18.61 -17.01
CA SER A 35 -4.07 17.58 -18.04
C SER A 35 -4.96 16.40 -17.72
N GLY A 36 -5.57 16.37 -16.53
CA GLY A 36 -6.41 15.28 -16.12
C GLY A 36 -6.14 14.92 -14.68
N THR A 37 -6.67 13.77 -14.25
CA THR A 37 -6.48 13.31 -12.89
C THR A 37 -5.38 12.28 -12.86
N VAL A 38 -4.40 12.48 -11.99
CA VAL A 38 -3.26 11.59 -11.93
C VAL A 38 -3.33 10.77 -10.64
N PRO A 39 -3.05 9.46 -10.71
CA PRO A 39 -3.05 8.64 -9.51
C PRO A 39 -1.86 8.99 -8.62
N THR A 40 -2.07 8.89 -7.33
CA THR A 40 -0.97 9.00 -6.38
C THR A 40 -0.92 7.72 -5.57
N LEU A 41 0.26 7.27 -5.26
CA LEU A 41 0.47 5.97 -4.66
C LEU A 41 1.67 5.99 -3.74
N LYS A 42 1.56 5.33 -2.61
CA LYS A 42 2.71 5.06 -1.77
C LYS A 42 2.60 3.63 -1.31
N VAL A 43 3.68 2.88 -1.45
CA VAL A 43 3.74 1.49 -0.99
C VAL A 43 4.93 1.37 -0.06
N LYS A 44 4.72 0.83 1.12
CA LYS A 44 5.75 0.70 2.12
C LYS A 44 5.70 -0.66 2.75
N ARG A 45 6.86 -1.30 2.91
CA ARG A 45 6.94 -2.57 3.61
C ARG A 45 7.05 -2.27 5.09
N LEU A 46 6.11 -2.80 5.87
CA LEU A 46 5.98 -2.40 7.27
C LEU A 46 7.03 -3.01 8.18
N SER A 47 7.58 -4.17 7.82
CA SER A 47 8.53 -4.84 8.69
C SER A 47 9.81 -4.03 8.87
N ASP A 48 10.21 -3.25 7.86
CA ASP A 48 11.45 -2.48 7.95
C ASP A 48 11.26 -1.04 7.46
N ASP A 49 10.00 -0.62 7.26
CA ASP A 49 9.68 0.73 6.81
C ASP A 49 10.27 1.09 5.46
N ARG A 50 10.58 0.10 4.65
CA ARG A 50 11.17 0.37 3.35
C ARG A 50 10.11 0.85 2.37
N VAL A 51 10.38 1.97 1.70
CA VAL A 51 9.46 2.51 0.71
C VAL A 51 9.67 1.79 -0.61
N ILE A 52 8.65 1.07 -1.06
CA ILE A 52 8.69 0.34 -2.31
C ILE A 52 8.33 1.26 -3.47
N TYR A 53 7.41 2.18 -3.27
CA TYR A 53 7.04 3.14 -4.28
C TYR A 53 6.73 4.48 -3.59
N PRO A 54 7.21 5.58 -4.08
CA PRO A 54 7.92 5.72 -5.36
C PRO A 54 9.37 5.24 -5.25
N PHE A 55 9.93 4.81 -6.36
CA PHE A 55 11.31 4.40 -6.40
C PHE A 55 12.02 5.14 -7.52
N ARG A 56 13.34 5.20 -7.46
CA ARG A 56 14.10 5.94 -8.43
C ARG A 56 13.91 5.30 -9.80
N GLY A 57 13.57 6.12 -10.78
CA GLY A 57 13.42 5.62 -12.14
C GLY A 57 12.05 5.09 -12.49
N HIS A 58 11.06 5.21 -11.57
CA HIS A 58 9.73 4.75 -11.91
C HIS A 58 9.16 5.63 -13.01
N ALA A 59 8.25 5.05 -13.80
CA ALA A 59 7.61 5.79 -14.87
C ALA A 59 6.58 6.75 -14.30
N ASP A 60 6.25 7.77 -15.05
CA ASP A 60 5.22 8.71 -14.65
C ASP A 60 3.86 8.01 -14.70
N MET A 61 2.98 8.42 -13.82
CA MET A 61 1.62 7.88 -13.82
C MET A 61 0.83 8.46 -14.97
N PRO A 62 -0.06 7.68 -15.59
CA PRO A 62 -0.90 8.21 -16.65
C PRO A 62 -2.00 9.10 -16.09
N PHE A 63 -2.64 9.86 -16.97
CA PHE A 63 -3.75 10.71 -16.59
C PHE A 63 -5.07 9.99 -16.87
N PHE A 64 -6.07 10.28 -16.05
CA PHE A 64 -7.38 9.66 -16.20
C PHE A 64 -8.46 10.74 -16.19
N ALA A 65 -9.65 10.38 -16.62
CA ALA A 65 -10.76 11.32 -16.66
C ALA A 65 -11.36 11.54 -15.29
N SER A 66 -11.25 10.58 -14.38
CA SER A 66 -11.90 10.70 -13.08
C SER A 66 -10.97 10.23 -11.96
N ALA A 67 -11.27 10.69 -10.76
CA ALA A 67 -10.54 10.26 -9.58
C ALA A 67 -10.71 8.76 -9.35
N GLN A 68 -11.91 8.25 -9.61
CA GLN A 68 -12.16 6.83 -9.38
C GLN A 68 -11.28 5.97 -10.28
N GLU A 69 -11.15 6.33 -11.55
CA GLU A 69 -10.31 5.57 -12.45
C GLU A 69 -8.85 5.66 -12.05
N ALA A 70 -8.40 6.86 -11.67
CA ALA A 70 -7.02 7.05 -11.26
C ALA A 70 -6.71 6.22 -10.02
N GLU A 71 -7.62 6.20 -9.07
CA GLU A 71 -7.38 5.47 -7.82
C GLU A 71 -7.44 3.97 -8.02
N GLN A 72 -8.29 3.49 -8.94
CA GLN A 72 -8.31 2.08 -9.26
C GLN A 72 -7.00 1.65 -9.89
N TYR A 73 -6.45 2.49 -10.77
CA TYR A 73 -5.16 2.20 -11.38
C TYR A 73 -4.08 2.13 -10.31
N ALA A 74 -4.06 3.10 -9.39
CA ALA A 74 -3.06 3.12 -8.35
C ALA A 74 -3.17 1.90 -7.44
N GLN A 75 -4.40 1.49 -7.13
CA GLN A 75 -4.61 0.32 -6.28
C GLN A 75 -4.07 -0.94 -6.95
N THR A 76 -4.40 -1.14 -8.22
CA THR A 76 -3.93 -2.31 -8.96
C THR A 76 -2.41 -2.30 -9.07
N TYR A 77 -1.84 -1.16 -9.41
CA TYR A 77 -0.40 -1.07 -9.55
C TYR A 77 0.28 -1.29 -8.21
N GLY A 78 -0.27 -0.71 -7.13
CA GLY A 78 0.31 -0.90 -5.80
C GLY A 78 0.32 -2.36 -5.40
N LEU A 79 -0.76 -3.08 -5.67
CA LEU A 79 -0.80 -4.50 -5.34
C LEU A 79 0.16 -5.31 -6.18
N GLN A 80 0.36 -4.93 -7.44
CA GLN A 80 1.36 -5.59 -8.27
C GLN A 80 2.77 -5.40 -7.70
N LEU A 81 3.06 -4.20 -7.20
CA LEU A 81 4.37 -3.94 -6.60
C LEU A 81 4.54 -4.73 -5.31
N VAL A 82 3.48 -4.85 -4.52
CA VAL A 82 3.53 -5.63 -3.29
C VAL A 82 3.80 -7.09 -3.63
N ASP A 83 3.06 -7.63 -4.58
CA ASP A 83 3.23 -9.04 -4.94
C ASP A 83 4.63 -9.29 -5.50
N GLY A 84 5.17 -8.34 -6.26
CA GLY A 84 6.52 -8.47 -6.77
C GLY A 84 7.55 -8.45 -5.65
N ASP A 85 7.36 -7.61 -4.65
CA ASP A 85 8.28 -7.54 -3.53
C ASP A 85 8.20 -8.79 -2.66
N ILE A 86 7.00 -9.36 -2.51
CA ILE A 86 6.86 -10.60 -1.78
C ILE A 86 7.63 -11.72 -2.49
N ALA A 87 7.54 -11.77 -3.82
CA ALA A 87 8.21 -12.82 -4.58
C ALA A 87 9.73 -12.65 -4.57
N VAL A 88 10.19 -11.39 -4.68
CA VAL A 88 11.63 -11.13 -4.73
C VAL A 88 11.90 -9.89 -3.88
N PRO A 89 12.07 -10.04 -2.58
CA PRO A 89 12.25 -8.88 -1.70
C PRO A 89 13.50 -8.10 -2.04
N GLU A 90 13.36 -6.79 -1.96
CA GLU A 90 14.49 -5.91 -2.26
C GLU A 90 15.36 -5.68 -1.06
#